data_ff12fd066a7f294b002d86d4a359883f
#
_entry.id   ff12fd066a7f294b002d86d4a359883f
#
_cell.length_a   1.000
_cell.length_b   1.000
_cell.length_c   1.000
_cell.angle_alpha   90.00
_cell.angle_beta   90.00
_cell.angle_gamma   90.00
#
_symmetry.space_group_name_H-M   'P 1'
#
loop_
_entity.id
_entity.type
_entity.pdbx_description
1 polymer ?
#
loop_
_entity_poly.entity_id
_entity_poly.type
_entity_poly.pdbx_seq_one_letter_code
_entity_poly.pdbx_strand_id
1 'polypeptide(L)'
;MEVRGLNLSTKIKILIASHKEFTPPKDEIYLPIHVGAEGKGELGYQKDNIGENISCLNPYFCELTGIYWAWKNLDAEYIGLDHYRRYFSTKKVKYKDGMDINEVVLDKKSTEQYLKEADILAPKLRKYYIETLYNHYANTLDGSHLDKTRDIILEMTPEYIDAFDKVMKQSSGHMFNMFIMKKELLDEYCSWLFPILFELQNRIDVSNLTAFEARLFGRVSELLFNVWLEQKKYKVKEIPFFDAFEVNWIKKGGAFLKARFLKKKYKESF
;
A
#
# COMPACT_ATOMS: atom_id res chain seq x y z
N MET A 1 -15.83 -44.10 -11.43
CA MET A 1 -16.57 -42.93 -10.90
C MET A 1 -15.55 -41.79 -10.76
N GLU A 2 -15.36 -41.03 -11.83
CA GLU A 2 -14.44 -39.87 -11.82
C GLU A 2 -15.14 -38.74 -11.10
N VAL A 3 -14.55 -38.32 -9.96
CA VAL A 3 -14.93 -37.09 -9.29
C VAL A 3 -14.40 -35.93 -10.16
N ARG A 4 -15.25 -35.37 -11.01
CA ARG A 4 -15.00 -34.11 -11.68
C ARG A 4 -14.82 -33.05 -10.58
N GLY A 5 -13.56 -32.73 -10.32
CA GLY A 5 -13.22 -31.56 -9.51
C GLY A 5 -13.85 -30.32 -10.13
N LEU A 6 -14.82 -29.74 -9.46
CA LEU A 6 -15.31 -28.40 -9.74
C LEU A 6 -14.09 -27.45 -9.63
N ASN A 7 -13.63 -27.02 -10.78
CA ASN A 7 -12.62 -25.97 -10.88
C ASN A 7 -13.33 -24.64 -10.52
N LEU A 8 -13.57 -24.41 -9.22
CA LEU A 8 -14.06 -23.13 -8.72
C LEU A 8 -12.96 -22.12 -9.00
N SER A 9 -13.14 -21.28 -10.01
CA SER A 9 -12.25 -20.19 -10.32
C SER A 9 -12.07 -19.30 -9.07
N THR A 10 -10.85 -19.20 -8.59
CA THR A 10 -10.47 -18.38 -7.43
C THR A 10 -10.93 -16.94 -7.62
N LYS A 11 -11.69 -16.39 -6.67
CA LYS A 11 -12.19 -15.02 -6.75
C LYS A 11 -11.11 -14.06 -6.26
N ILE A 12 -10.31 -13.52 -7.19
CA ILE A 12 -9.25 -12.54 -6.92
C ILE A 12 -9.78 -11.15 -7.28
N LYS A 13 -9.55 -10.16 -6.44
CA LYS A 13 -9.79 -8.74 -6.74
C LYS A 13 -8.59 -7.89 -6.30
N ILE A 14 -7.98 -7.22 -7.26
CA ILE A 14 -6.92 -6.24 -7.05
C ILE A 14 -7.53 -4.85 -7.22
N LEU A 15 -7.68 -4.12 -6.12
CA LEU A 15 -8.14 -2.74 -6.14
C LEU A 15 -7.13 -1.88 -6.91
N ILE A 16 -7.61 -0.96 -7.73
CA ILE A 16 -6.77 0.11 -8.28
C ILE A 16 -7.24 1.42 -7.68
N ALA A 17 -6.51 1.89 -6.66
CA ALA A 17 -6.84 3.13 -5.98
C ALA A 17 -6.64 4.34 -6.91
N SER A 18 -7.69 5.12 -7.13
CA SER A 18 -7.64 6.36 -7.91
C SER A 18 -8.55 7.43 -7.35
N HIS A 19 -8.14 8.69 -7.51
CA HIS A 19 -8.94 9.88 -7.23
C HIS A 19 -9.29 10.66 -8.53
N LYS A 20 -9.02 10.08 -9.69
CA LYS A 20 -9.27 10.65 -11.02
C LYS A 20 -9.49 9.56 -12.05
N GLU A 21 -10.01 9.94 -13.20
CA GLU A 21 -10.19 9.04 -14.34
C GLU A 21 -8.86 8.51 -14.87
N PHE A 22 -8.85 7.25 -15.27
CA PHE A 22 -7.74 6.56 -15.93
C PHE A 22 -8.28 5.36 -16.71
N THR A 23 -7.47 4.75 -17.57
CA THR A 23 -7.84 3.52 -18.27
C THR A 23 -7.33 2.32 -17.48
N PRO A 24 -8.21 1.53 -16.84
CA PRO A 24 -7.79 0.35 -16.07
C PRO A 24 -7.33 -0.79 -16.99
N PRO A 25 -6.51 -1.72 -16.48
CA PRO A 25 -6.25 -2.99 -17.15
C PRO A 25 -7.54 -3.76 -17.40
N LYS A 26 -7.53 -4.59 -18.46
CA LYS A 26 -8.74 -5.31 -18.92
C LYS A 26 -8.99 -6.62 -18.20
N ASP A 27 -8.01 -7.17 -17.46
CA ASP A 27 -8.17 -8.44 -16.75
C ASP A 27 -9.24 -8.31 -15.64
N GLU A 28 -10.09 -9.32 -15.49
CA GLU A 28 -11.23 -9.35 -14.56
C GLU A 28 -10.86 -9.27 -13.07
N ILE A 29 -9.57 -9.52 -12.74
CA ILE A 29 -9.10 -9.40 -11.35
C ILE A 29 -8.99 -7.95 -10.89
N TYR A 30 -8.92 -6.99 -11.81
CA TYR A 30 -8.78 -5.58 -11.48
C TYR A 30 -10.12 -4.92 -11.15
N LEU A 31 -10.14 -4.19 -10.03
CA LEU A 31 -11.30 -3.43 -9.56
C LEU A 31 -10.90 -1.97 -9.33
N PRO A 32 -11.13 -1.06 -10.29
CA PRO A 32 -10.94 0.35 -10.08
C PRO A 32 -11.81 0.85 -8.92
N ILE A 33 -11.19 1.57 -7.97
CA ILE A 33 -11.89 2.14 -6.83
C ILE A 33 -11.60 3.64 -6.70
N HIS A 34 -12.67 4.45 -6.63
CA HIS A 34 -12.60 5.88 -6.35
C HIS A 34 -12.38 6.05 -4.84
N VAL A 35 -11.13 6.32 -4.43
CA VAL A 35 -10.77 6.55 -3.03
C VAL A 35 -11.04 8.01 -2.63
N GLY A 36 -11.60 8.19 -1.42
CA GLY A 36 -12.06 9.49 -0.96
C GLY A 36 -13.20 10.02 -1.79
N ALA A 37 -14.15 9.16 -2.16
CA ALA A 37 -15.31 9.52 -2.99
C ALA A 37 -16.34 10.41 -2.25
N GLU A 38 -16.22 10.52 -0.92
CA GLU A 38 -17.14 11.33 -0.12
C GLU A 38 -17.17 12.78 -0.58
N GLY A 39 -18.36 13.27 -0.92
CA GLY A 39 -18.56 14.64 -1.41
C GLY A 39 -17.99 14.96 -2.81
N LYS A 40 -17.53 13.94 -3.57
CA LYS A 40 -16.95 14.11 -4.91
C LYS A 40 -17.84 13.58 -6.02
N GLY A 41 -17.61 14.08 -7.24
CA GLY A 41 -18.28 13.63 -8.45
C GLY A 41 -18.00 12.17 -8.82
N GLU A 42 -18.80 11.63 -9.73
CA GLU A 42 -18.66 10.26 -10.24
C GLU A 42 -17.46 10.11 -11.16
N LEU A 43 -16.71 9.00 -10.99
CA LEU A 43 -15.63 8.58 -11.91
C LEU A 43 -16.00 7.30 -12.68
N GLY A 44 -17.22 6.76 -12.47
CA GLY A 44 -17.63 5.49 -13.07
C GLY A 44 -16.96 4.25 -12.47
N TYR A 45 -16.30 4.38 -11.31
CA TYR A 45 -15.67 3.28 -10.59
C TYR A 45 -16.44 2.91 -9.32
N GLN A 46 -16.09 1.75 -8.72
CA GLN A 46 -16.52 1.45 -7.35
C GLN A 46 -16.10 2.60 -6.44
N LYS A 47 -17.01 3.08 -5.60
CA LYS A 47 -16.72 4.14 -4.61
C LYS A 47 -16.39 3.53 -3.26
N ASP A 48 -15.46 4.14 -2.54
CA ASP A 48 -15.09 3.74 -1.18
C ASP A 48 -15.98 4.32 -0.07
N ASN A 49 -17.02 5.10 -0.42
CA ASN A 49 -17.97 5.70 0.53
C ASN A 49 -19.31 4.96 0.63
N ILE A 50 -19.39 3.70 0.14
CA ILE A 50 -20.60 2.86 0.19
C ILE A 50 -20.39 1.78 1.25
N GLY A 51 -21.40 1.53 2.08
CA GLY A 51 -21.30 0.57 3.17
C GLY A 51 -20.43 1.07 4.33
N GLU A 52 -19.81 0.15 5.08
CA GLU A 52 -18.89 0.51 6.16
C GLU A 52 -17.59 1.08 5.57
N ASN A 53 -17.27 2.33 5.88
CA ASN A 53 -16.17 3.05 5.23
C ASN A 53 -15.56 4.17 6.09
N ILE A 54 -14.41 4.65 5.64
CA ILE A 54 -13.70 5.81 6.17
C ILE A 54 -13.31 6.79 5.04
N SER A 55 -14.12 6.89 3.99
CA SER A 55 -13.84 7.68 2.79
C SER A 55 -13.52 9.15 3.08
N CYS A 56 -14.19 9.75 4.08
CA CYS A 56 -13.93 11.13 4.53
C CYS A 56 -12.51 11.34 5.06
N LEU A 57 -11.82 10.28 5.51
CA LEU A 57 -10.44 10.35 6.00
C LEU A 57 -9.39 10.26 4.88
N ASN A 58 -9.79 10.15 3.61
CA ASN A 58 -8.86 10.00 2.49
C ASN A 58 -7.75 11.07 2.41
N PRO A 59 -7.95 12.36 2.76
CA PRO A 59 -6.88 13.34 2.78
C PRO A 59 -5.69 12.94 3.66
N TYR A 60 -5.93 12.12 4.67
CA TYR A 60 -4.95 11.66 5.67
C TYR A 60 -4.52 10.21 5.45
N PHE A 61 -5.48 9.33 5.15
CA PHE A 61 -5.30 7.88 5.03
C PHE A 61 -5.00 7.43 3.59
N CYS A 62 -5.14 8.30 2.60
CA CYS A 62 -4.84 8.02 1.19
C CYS A 62 -5.58 6.77 0.68
N GLU A 63 -4.86 5.86 0.03
CA GLU A 63 -5.36 4.60 -0.51
C GLU A 63 -5.91 3.63 0.55
N LEU A 64 -5.57 3.83 1.82
CA LEU A 64 -6.07 2.99 2.90
C LEU A 64 -7.59 3.06 3.06
N THR A 65 -8.25 4.14 2.60
CA THR A 65 -9.72 4.20 2.60
C THR A 65 -10.33 3.15 1.68
N GLY A 66 -9.67 2.86 0.56
CA GLY A 66 -10.04 1.77 -0.34
C GLY A 66 -9.76 0.39 0.27
N ILE A 67 -8.63 0.22 0.99
CA ILE A 67 -8.33 -1.03 1.72
C ILE A 67 -9.38 -1.27 2.81
N TYR A 68 -9.71 -0.24 3.61
CA TYR A 68 -10.74 -0.33 4.64
C TYR A 68 -12.10 -0.74 4.05
N TRP A 69 -12.49 -0.08 2.96
CA TRP A 69 -13.72 -0.42 2.26
C TRP A 69 -13.74 -1.88 1.79
N ALA A 70 -12.65 -2.36 1.16
CA ALA A 70 -12.55 -3.74 0.70
C ALA A 70 -12.56 -4.74 1.86
N TRP A 71 -11.87 -4.43 2.95
CA TRP A 71 -11.89 -5.25 4.16
C TRP A 71 -13.31 -5.47 4.68
N LYS A 72 -14.13 -4.42 4.71
CA LYS A 72 -15.48 -4.44 5.29
C LYS A 72 -16.57 -4.93 4.32
N ASN A 73 -16.43 -4.68 3.01
CA ASN A 73 -17.55 -4.83 2.09
C ASN A 73 -17.27 -5.80 0.93
N LEU A 74 -16.00 -6.11 0.60
CA LEU A 74 -15.69 -6.85 -0.61
C LEU A 74 -15.71 -8.36 -0.33
N ASP A 75 -16.57 -9.07 -1.07
CA ASP A 75 -16.61 -10.53 -1.10
C ASP A 75 -15.64 -11.05 -2.18
N ALA A 76 -14.44 -11.43 -1.77
CA ALA A 76 -13.41 -12.04 -2.60
C ALA A 76 -12.54 -12.97 -1.74
N GLU A 77 -11.94 -14.01 -2.35
CA GLU A 77 -11.05 -14.94 -1.66
C GLU A 77 -9.65 -14.32 -1.48
N TYR A 78 -9.20 -13.59 -2.49
CA TYR A 78 -7.94 -12.83 -2.44
C TYR A 78 -8.19 -11.37 -2.76
N ILE A 79 -7.59 -10.49 -1.99
CA ILE A 79 -7.67 -9.04 -2.17
C ILE A 79 -6.27 -8.48 -2.30
N GLY A 80 -6.09 -7.58 -3.25
CA GLY A 80 -4.85 -6.85 -3.46
C GLY A 80 -5.08 -5.36 -3.65
N LEU A 81 -3.97 -4.60 -3.64
CA LEU A 81 -3.97 -3.18 -3.94
C LEU A 81 -2.87 -2.83 -4.94
N ASP A 82 -3.27 -2.16 -6.00
CA ASP A 82 -2.47 -1.40 -6.94
C ASP A 82 -2.90 0.08 -6.92
N HIS A 83 -2.15 0.93 -7.61
CA HIS A 83 -2.49 2.34 -7.77
C HIS A 83 -2.67 2.65 -9.27
N TYR A 84 -3.49 3.64 -9.62
CA TYR A 84 -3.71 4.03 -11.01
C TYR A 84 -2.43 4.41 -11.78
N ARG A 85 -1.33 4.57 -11.09
CA ARG A 85 0.00 4.87 -11.66
C ARG A 85 1.06 3.82 -11.32
N ARG A 86 0.70 2.73 -10.64
CA ARG A 86 1.66 1.70 -10.25
C ARG A 86 0.97 0.36 -10.19
N TYR A 87 1.51 -0.60 -10.91
CA TYR A 87 0.92 -1.92 -11.07
C TYR A 87 1.93 -3.00 -10.81
N PHE A 88 1.49 -4.09 -10.21
CA PHE A 88 2.23 -5.34 -10.27
C PHE A 88 2.37 -5.81 -11.70
N SER A 89 3.48 -6.53 -11.99
CA SER A 89 3.77 -7.01 -13.32
C SER A 89 4.36 -8.42 -13.31
N THR A 90 4.19 -9.13 -14.42
CA THR A 90 4.76 -10.47 -14.61
C THR A 90 6.27 -10.43 -14.86
N LYS A 91 6.80 -9.30 -15.27
CA LYS A 91 8.22 -9.09 -15.59
C LYS A 91 8.71 -7.70 -15.20
N LYS A 92 10.01 -7.51 -15.10
CA LYS A 92 10.57 -6.16 -14.88
C LYS A 92 10.32 -5.28 -16.09
N VAL A 93 9.63 -4.17 -15.90
CA VAL A 93 9.21 -3.23 -16.95
C VAL A 93 9.79 -1.84 -16.68
N LYS A 94 10.20 -1.16 -17.76
CA LYS A 94 10.42 0.29 -17.79
C LYS A 94 9.35 0.88 -18.69
N TYR A 95 8.43 1.64 -18.10
CA TYR A 95 7.33 2.27 -18.83
C TYR A 95 7.86 3.22 -19.91
N LYS A 96 7.18 3.24 -21.03
CA LYS A 96 7.36 4.20 -22.13
C LYS A 96 5.98 4.71 -22.56
N ASP A 97 5.88 5.96 -22.93
CA ASP A 97 4.64 6.54 -23.45
C ASP A 97 4.10 5.71 -24.63
N GLY A 98 2.79 5.48 -24.62
CA GLY A 98 2.10 4.65 -25.61
C GLY A 98 2.21 3.13 -25.41
N MET A 99 2.86 2.66 -24.34
CA MET A 99 2.92 1.22 -24.04
C MET A 99 1.55 0.70 -23.60
N ASP A 100 1.10 -0.41 -24.20
CA ASP A 100 -0.08 -1.13 -23.69
C ASP A 100 0.26 -1.84 -22.37
N ILE A 101 -0.30 -1.34 -21.27
CA ILE A 101 -0.07 -1.90 -19.94
C ILE A 101 -0.63 -3.32 -19.81
N ASN A 102 -1.64 -3.70 -20.63
CA ASN A 102 -2.25 -5.04 -20.57
C ASN A 102 -1.26 -6.17 -20.91
N GLU A 103 -0.19 -5.88 -21.64
CA GLU A 103 0.84 -6.87 -21.98
C GLU A 103 1.81 -7.19 -20.83
N VAL A 104 1.78 -6.40 -19.76
CA VAL A 104 2.80 -6.44 -18.70
C VAL A 104 2.26 -6.46 -17.30
N VAL A 105 1.04 -6.00 -17.06
CA VAL A 105 0.40 -6.09 -15.74
C VAL A 105 0.26 -7.56 -15.32
N LEU A 106 0.19 -7.78 -14.04
CA LEU A 106 -0.03 -9.10 -13.47
C LEU A 106 -1.42 -9.61 -13.88
N ASP A 107 -1.49 -10.75 -14.56
CA ASP A 107 -2.74 -11.38 -14.98
C ASP A 107 -3.25 -12.40 -13.94
N LYS A 108 -4.51 -12.82 -14.09
CA LYS A 108 -5.15 -13.81 -13.21
C LYS A 108 -4.36 -15.10 -13.09
N LYS A 109 -3.91 -15.67 -14.22
CA LYS A 109 -3.19 -16.96 -14.27
C LYS A 109 -1.88 -16.90 -13.50
N SER A 110 -1.10 -15.83 -13.71
CA SER A 110 0.16 -15.63 -13.00
C SER A 110 -0.08 -15.37 -11.51
N THR A 111 -1.12 -14.62 -11.16
CA THR A 111 -1.52 -14.37 -9.77
C THR A 111 -1.85 -15.67 -9.06
N GLU A 112 -2.72 -16.52 -9.63
CA GLU A 112 -3.08 -17.83 -9.08
C GLU A 112 -1.86 -18.75 -8.92
N GLN A 113 -0.93 -18.71 -9.88
CA GLN A 113 0.31 -19.49 -9.76
C GLN A 113 1.16 -19.00 -8.59
N TYR A 114 1.37 -17.69 -8.45
CA TYR A 114 2.21 -17.13 -7.39
C TYR A 114 1.61 -17.34 -5.99
N LEU A 115 0.29 -17.27 -5.87
CA LEU A 115 -0.42 -17.52 -4.60
C LEU A 115 -0.38 -18.98 -4.15
N LYS A 116 -0.05 -19.93 -5.03
CA LYS A 116 0.26 -21.33 -4.62
C LYS A 116 1.63 -21.46 -3.95
N GLU A 117 2.51 -20.51 -4.19
CA GLU A 117 3.89 -20.55 -3.72
C GLU A 117 4.14 -19.72 -2.45
N ALA A 118 3.24 -18.80 -2.11
CA ALA A 118 3.39 -17.88 -0.97
C ALA A 118 2.03 -17.44 -0.41
N ASP A 119 2.04 -16.99 0.84
CA ASP A 119 0.86 -16.49 1.52
C ASP A 119 0.50 -15.07 1.06
N ILE A 120 1.53 -14.28 0.73
CA ILE A 120 1.40 -12.86 0.37
C ILE A 120 2.30 -12.56 -0.83
N LEU A 121 1.75 -11.84 -1.81
CA LEU A 121 2.53 -11.21 -2.87
C LEU A 121 2.75 -9.75 -2.50
N ALA A 122 3.99 -9.28 -2.57
CA ALA A 122 4.35 -7.90 -2.23
C ALA A 122 5.31 -7.31 -3.28
N PRO A 123 5.40 -5.98 -3.43
CA PRO A 123 6.36 -5.38 -4.34
C PRO A 123 7.79 -5.70 -3.88
N LYS A 124 8.73 -5.74 -4.82
CA LYS A 124 10.15 -5.88 -4.48
C LYS A 124 10.55 -4.84 -3.45
N LEU A 125 11.42 -5.25 -2.51
CA LEU A 125 11.97 -4.37 -1.47
C LEU A 125 12.59 -3.12 -2.10
N ARG A 126 12.12 -1.95 -1.64
CA ARG A 126 12.76 -0.68 -1.95
C ARG A 126 13.95 -0.48 -1.02
N LYS A 127 15.14 -0.32 -1.60
CA LYS A 127 16.40 -0.13 -0.85
C LYS A 127 16.73 1.36 -0.71
N TYR A 128 17.03 1.79 0.51
CA TYR A 128 17.43 3.18 0.83
C TYR A 128 18.94 3.32 1.03
N TYR A 129 19.68 2.18 1.00
CA TYR A 129 21.14 2.03 1.03
C TYR A 129 21.83 2.65 2.25
N ILE A 130 21.69 3.94 2.45
CA ILE A 130 22.42 4.75 3.44
C ILE A 130 21.54 5.27 4.58
N GLU A 131 20.23 5.02 4.53
CA GLU A 131 19.26 5.43 5.55
C GLU A 131 18.50 4.22 6.07
N THR A 132 18.21 4.22 7.36
CA THR A 132 17.21 3.32 7.92
C THR A 132 15.80 3.76 7.49
N LEU A 133 14.83 2.87 7.60
CA LEU A 133 13.42 3.21 7.35
C LEU A 133 12.96 4.35 8.27
N TYR A 134 13.37 4.33 9.56
CA TYR A 134 13.09 5.42 10.49
C TYR A 134 13.69 6.75 10.00
N ASN A 135 14.98 6.77 9.69
CA ASN A 135 15.66 8.01 9.28
C ASN A 135 15.10 8.54 7.95
N HIS A 136 14.78 7.66 7.00
CA HIS A 136 14.16 8.06 5.75
C HIS A 136 12.80 8.73 5.98
N TYR A 137 11.98 8.16 6.86
CA TYR A 137 10.70 8.76 7.25
C TYR A 137 10.91 10.11 7.94
N ALA A 138 11.77 10.17 8.97
CA ALA A 138 12.05 11.38 9.75
C ALA A 138 12.63 12.52 8.92
N ASN A 139 13.44 12.21 7.89
CA ASN A 139 13.96 13.20 6.94
C ASN A 139 12.91 13.70 5.93
N THR A 140 11.84 12.93 5.74
CA THR A 140 10.76 13.29 4.79
C THR A 140 9.60 13.98 5.49
N LEU A 141 9.21 13.50 6.67
CA LEU A 141 8.10 13.99 7.50
C LEU A 141 8.60 14.37 8.91
N ASP A 142 7.94 13.87 9.95
CA ASP A 142 8.31 14.07 11.33
C ASP A 142 8.50 12.71 12.02
N GLY A 143 9.71 12.46 12.55
CA GLY A 143 10.04 11.21 13.23
C GLY A 143 9.17 10.95 14.46
N SER A 144 8.65 12.00 15.11
CA SER A 144 7.76 11.88 16.27
C SER A 144 6.48 11.09 15.97
N HIS A 145 6.06 11.01 14.69
CA HIS A 145 4.94 10.15 14.30
C HIS A 145 5.26 8.67 14.55
N LEU A 146 6.49 8.25 14.24
CA LEU A 146 6.94 6.87 14.46
C LEU A 146 7.17 6.59 15.94
N ASP A 147 7.67 7.59 16.71
CA ASP A 147 7.83 7.45 18.15
C ASP A 147 6.48 7.24 18.83
N LYS A 148 5.49 8.06 18.50
CA LYS A 148 4.10 7.88 18.98
C LYS A 148 3.50 6.54 18.51
N THR A 149 3.77 6.11 17.29
CA THR A 149 3.32 4.80 16.79
C THR A 149 3.93 3.66 17.61
N ARG A 150 5.21 3.78 17.98
CA ARG A 150 5.89 2.82 18.84
C ARG A 150 5.23 2.72 20.23
N ASP A 151 4.90 3.88 20.83
CA ASP A 151 4.23 3.93 22.12
C ASP A 151 2.83 3.28 22.04
N ILE A 152 2.07 3.55 20.98
CA ILE A 152 0.77 2.94 20.74
C ILE A 152 0.89 1.41 20.60
N ILE A 153 1.89 0.92 19.85
CA ILE A 153 2.14 -0.52 19.73
C ILE A 153 2.47 -1.13 21.09
N LEU A 154 3.31 -0.47 21.88
CA LEU A 154 3.65 -0.94 23.24
C LEU A 154 2.43 -1.02 24.15
N GLU A 155 1.49 -0.09 24.03
CA GLU A 155 0.27 -0.05 24.82
C GLU A 155 -0.79 -1.06 24.36
N MET A 156 -0.98 -1.20 23.04
CA MET A 156 -2.10 -1.97 22.47
C MET A 156 -1.72 -3.40 22.07
N THR A 157 -0.50 -3.59 21.55
CA THR A 157 -0.02 -4.86 20.98
C THR A 157 1.48 -5.05 21.25
N PRO A 158 1.88 -5.14 22.55
CA PRO A 158 3.29 -5.15 22.97
C PRO A 158 4.12 -6.26 22.34
N GLU A 159 3.50 -7.34 21.90
CA GLU A 159 4.16 -8.45 21.19
C GLU A 159 4.75 -8.05 19.83
N TYR A 160 4.37 -6.88 19.27
CA TYR A 160 4.93 -6.36 18.01
C TYR A 160 6.12 -5.41 18.20
N ILE A 161 6.49 -5.08 19.45
CA ILE A 161 7.48 -4.03 19.71
C ILE A 161 8.88 -4.38 19.18
N ASP A 162 9.30 -5.63 19.35
CA ASP A 162 10.60 -6.10 18.86
C ASP A 162 10.63 -6.09 17.31
N ALA A 163 9.54 -6.47 16.66
CA ALA A 163 9.40 -6.40 15.21
C ALA A 163 9.44 -4.94 14.73
N PHE A 164 8.77 -4.01 15.40
CA PHE A 164 8.83 -2.59 15.11
C PHE A 164 10.26 -2.05 15.21
N ASP A 165 10.92 -2.26 16.32
CA ASP A 165 12.28 -1.76 16.56
C ASP A 165 13.29 -2.35 15.58
N LYS A 166 13.11 -3.61 15.17
CA LYS A 166 13.92 -4.26 14.15
C LYS A 166 13.70 -3.65 12.77
N VAL A 167 12.44 -3.49 12.36
CA VAL A 167 12.08 -2.94 11.04
C VAL A 167 12.54 -1.49 10.89
N MET A 168 12.39 -0.66 11.93
CA MET A 168 12.83 0.74 11.88
C MET A 168 14.34 0.89 11.66
N LYS A 169 15.15 -0.11 12.02
CA LYS A 169 16.60 -0.15 11.77
C LYS A 169 16.99 -0.69 10.39
N GLN A 170 16.07 -1.31 9.66
CA GLN A 170 16.35 -1.81 8.30
C GLN A 170 16.51 -0.67 7.30
N SER A 171 17.26 -0.93 6.22
CA SER A 171 17.43 0.01 5.10
C SER A 171 16.62 -0.35 3.85
N SER A 172 15.66 -1.25 3.99
CA SER A 172 14.76 -1.66 2.91
C SER A 172 13.42 -2.15 3.47
N GLY A 173 12.36 -2.01 2.67
CA GLY A 173 11.02 -2.47 3.02
C GLY A 173 10.11 -2.58 1.80
N HIS A 174 9.03 -3.35 1.93
CA HIS A 174 7.92 -3.34 0.98
C HIS A 174 7.14 -2.04 1.18
N MET A 175 7.04 -1.24 0.12
CA MET A 175 6.47 0.11 0.19
C MET A 175 5.20 0.20 -0.66
N PHE A 176 4.54 1.36 -0.61
CA PHE A 176 3.37 1.71 -1.43
C PHE A 176 2.05 1.09 -1.00
N ASN A 177 1.96 0.44 0.15
CA ASN A 177 0.78 -0.29 0.61
C ASN A 177 0.27 -1.35 -0.38
N MET A 178 1.14 -1.81 -1.31
CA MET A 178 0.80 -2.80 -2.32
C MET A 178 1.00 -4.22 -1.78
N PHE A 179 0.01 -5.06 -1.98
CA PHE A 179 0.04 -6.48 -1.66
C PHE A 179 -1.06 -7.23 -2.40
N ILE A 180 -1.00 -8.56 -2.42
CA ILE A 180 -2.13 -9.47 -2.73
C ILE A 180 -2.06 -10.57 -1.70
N MET A 181 -3.16 -10.81 -0.97
CA MET A 181 -3.24 -11.83 0.07
C MET A 181 -4.66 -12.39 0.21
N LYS A 182 -4.79 -13.51 0.91
CA LYS A 182 -6.11 -14.04 1.27
C LYS A 182 -6.91 -13.07 2.12
N LYS A 183 -8.24 -13.14 1.99
CA LYS A 183 -9.16 -12.30 2.76
C LYS A 183 -8.96 -12.45 4.26
N GLU A 184 -8.67 -13.68 4.75
CA GLU A 184 -8.42 -13.95 6.16
C GLU A 184 -7.14 -13.23 6.66
N LEU A 185 -6.08 -13.18 5.84
CA LEU A 185 -4.85 -12.45 6.19
C LEU A 185 -5.07 -10.93 6.13
N LEU A 186 -5.87 -10.46 5.18
CA LEU A 186 -6.26 -9.05 5.14
C LEU A 186 -7.07 -8.66 6.37
N ASP A 187 -7.98 -9.53 6.82
CA ASP A 187 -8.79 -9.32 8.02
C ASP A 187 -7.89 -9.22 9.27
N GLU A 188 -6.94 -10.13 9.41
CA GLU A 188 -5.95 -10.10 10.48
C GLU A 188 -5.11 -8.81 10.43
N TYR A 189 -4.57 -8.45 9.26
CA TYR A 189 -3.77 -7.26 9.07
C TYR A 189 -4.54 -5.98 9.37
N CYS A 190 -5.74 -5.83 8.81
CA CYS A 190 -6.55 -4.64 9.00
C CYS A 190 -7.07 -4.49 10.43
N SER A 191 -7.42 -5.62 11.09
CA SER A 191 -7.84 -5.62 12.50
C SER A 191 -6.72 -5.17 13.45
N TRP A 192 -5.46 -5.37 13.07
CA TRP A 192 -4.30 -4.87 13.79
C TRP A 192 -3.94 -3.42 13.39
N LEU A 193 -3.92 -3.13 12.09
CA LEU A 193 -3.43 -1.86 11.54
C LEU A 193 -4.33 -0.67 11.89
N PHE A 194 -5.64 -0.78 11.61
CA PHE A 194 -6.54 0.38 11.70
C PHE A 194 -6.72 0.90 13.12
N PRO A 195 -6.85 0.08 14.18
CA PRO A 195 -6.88 0.60 15.55
C PRO A 195 -5.63 1.42 15.91
N ILE A 196 -4.43 0.98 15.48
CA ILE A 196 -3.18 1.71 15.70
C ILE A 196 -3.21 3.06 14.98
N LEU A 197 -3.65 3.08 13.71
CA LEU A 197 -3.72 4.32 12.93
C LEU A 197 -4.77 5.31 13.45
N PHE A 198 -5.92 4.82 13.94
CA PHE A 198 -6.93 5.66 14.55
C PHE A 198 -6.45 6.25 15.89
N GLU A 199 -5.75 5.45 16.69
CA GLU A 199 -5.16 5.96 17.93
C GLU A 199 -4.02 6.97 17.61
N LEU A 200 -3.23 6.73 16.58
CA LEU A 200 -2.23 7.70 16.12
C LEU A 200 -2.88 9.01 15.66
N GLN A 201 -4.03 8.95 14.99
CA GLN A 201 -4.81 10.13 14.60
C GLN A 201 -5.27 10.93 15.82
N ASN A 202 -5.66 10.26 16.90
CA ASN A 202 -6.06 10.92 18.16
C ASN A 202 -4.88 11.65 18.84
N ARG A 203 -3.63 11.20 18.61
CA ARG A 203 -2.41 11.76 19.23
C ARG A 203 -1.68 12.80 18.39
N ILE A 204 -2.14 13.05 17.17
CA ILE A 204 -1.49 14.00 16.24
C ILE A 204 -2.47 15.11 15.86
N ASP A 205 -2.08 16.35 16.11
CA ASP A 205 -2.79 17.50 15.56
C ASP A 205 -2.45 17.65 14.06
N VAL A 206 -3.45 17.42 13.22
CA VAL A 206 -3.32 17.51 11.76
C VAL A 206 -3.73 18.87 11.19
N SER A 207 -4.22 19.80 12.04
CA SER A 207 -4.83 21.07 11.61
C SER A 207 -3.86 22.01 10.86
N ASN A 208 -2.57 21.95 11.21
CA ASN A 208 -1.53 22.80 10.64
C ASN A 208 -0.62 22.11 9.61
N LEU A 209 -0.95 20.85 9.24
CA LEU A 209 -0.15 20.10 8.29
C LEU A 209 -0.45 20.51 6.85
N THR A 210 0.57 20.60 6.03
CA THR A 210 0.40 20.72 4.57
C THR A 210 -0.26 19.46 4.02
N ALA A 211 -0.87 19.55 2.83
CA ALA A 211 -1.46 18.38 2.16
C ALA A 211 -0.46 17.22 1.95
N PHE A 212 0.84 17.50 1.86
CA PHE A 212 1.89 16.49 1.78
C PHE A 212 2.13 15.82 3.14
N GLU A 213 2.22 16.59 4.21
CA GLU A 213 2.45 16.09 5.57
C GLU A 213 1.23 15.36 6.12
N ALA A 214 0.03 15.84 5.81
CA ALA A 214 -1.23 15.22 6.25
C ALA A 214 -1.36 13.75 5.83
N ARG A 215 -0.69 13.32 4.76
CA ARG A 215 -0.65 11.92 4.26
C ARG A 215 0.16 10.98 5.17
N LEU A 216 0.51 11.39 6.36
CA LEU A 216 1.37 10.65 7.30
C LEU A 216 0.84 9.25 7.61
N PHE A 217 -0.48 9.05 7.79
CA PHE A 217 -1.05 7.75 8.15
C PHE A 217 -0.86 6.71 7.04
N GLY A 218 -1.04 7.10 5.76
CA GLY A 218 -0.72 6.26 4.63
C GLY A 218 0.76 5.88 4.56
N ARG A 219 1.66 6.77 4.97
CA ARG A 219 3.11 6.51 4.99
C ARG A 219 3.56 5.70 6.21
N VAL A 220 2.94 5.89 7.37
CA VAL A 220 3.17 5.05 8.55
C VAL A 220 2.72 3.63 8.25
N SER A 221 1.57 3.44 7.59
CA SER A 221 1.08 2.10 7.25
C SER A 221 2.03 1.33 6.32
N GLU A 222 2.74 2.00 5.39
CA GLU A 222 3.77 1.34 4.56
C GLU A 222 4.87 0.69 5.44
N LEU A 223 5.25 1.33 6.55
CA LEU A 223 6.21 0.78 7.50
C LEU A 223 5.59 -0.30 8.37
N LEU A 224 4.36 -0.09 8.85
CA LEU A 224 3.63 -1.05 9.67
C LEU A 224 3.35 -2.37 8.94
N PHE A 225 3.16 -2.34 7.62
CA PHE A 225 3.08 -3.57 6.83
C PHE A 225 4.33 -4.45 6.99
N ASN A 226 5.52 -3.85 6.96
CA ASN A 226 6.78 -4.58 7.19
C ASN A 226 6.90 -5.07 8.66
N VAL A 227 6.37 -4.32 9.62
CA VAL A 227 6.33 -4.74 11.04
C VAL A 227 5.43 -5.97 11.21
N TRP A 228 4.25 -5.94 10.60
CA TRP A 228 3.31 -7.07 10.64
C TRP A 228 3.92 -8.32 9.98
N LEU A 229 4.56 -8.17 8.81
CA LEU A 229 5.26 -9.27 8.14
C LEU A 229 6.42 -9.83 9.00
N GLU A 230 7.19 -8.96 9.66
CA GLU A 230 8.30 -9.38 10.54
C GLU A 230 7.79 -10.15 11.75
N GLN A 231 6.66 -9.76 12.33
CA GLN A 231 6.06 -10.45 13.48
C GLN A 231 5.45 -11.79 13.08
N LYS A 232 4.69 -11.82 11.99
CA LYS A 232 3.90 -13.01 11.60
C LYS A 232 4.69 -14.05 10.82
N LYS A 233 5.80 -13.66 10.17
CA LYS A 233 6.68 -14.55 9.40
C LYS A 233 5.98 -15.28 8.25
N TYR A 234 4.95 -14.67 7.67
CA TYR A 234 4.31 -15.22 6.48
C TYR A 234 5.30 -15.34 5.31
N LYS A 235 5.07 -16.32 4.45
CA LYS A 235 5.85 -16.50 3.25
C LYS A 235 5.48 -15.45 2.21
N VAL A 236 6.38 -14.49 1.97
CA VAL A 236 6.20 -13.41 1.00
C VAL A 236 6.91 -13.76 -0.30
N LYS A 237 6.22 -13.59 -1.44
CA LYS A 237 6.81 -13.61 -2.77
C LYS A 237 6.91 -12.19 -3.31
N GLU A 238 8.12 -11.76 -3.61
CA GLU A 238 8.37 -10.47 -4.25
C GLU A 238 7.98 -10.49 -5.72
N ILE A 239 7.07 -9.59 -6.10
CA ILE A 239 6.60 -9.43 -7.48
C ILE A 239 7.18 -8.13 -8.07
N PRO A 240 7.62 -8.14 -9.33
CA PRO A 240 7.96 -6.90 -10.02
C PRO A 240 6.76 -5.95 -10.07
N PHE A 241 7.04 -4.67 -10.09
CA PHE A 241 6.06 -3.63 -10.34
C PHE A 241 6.65 -2.55 -11.23
N PHE A 242 5.83 -1.70 -11.82
CA PHE A 242 6.26 -0.55 -12.60
C PHE A 242 5.37 0.67 -12.33
N ASP A 243 5.97 1.85 -12.47
CA ASP A 243 5.24 3.11 -12.49
C ASP A 243 4.73 3.35 -13.92
N ALA A 244 3.40 3.50 -14.10
CA ALA A 244 2.75 3.73 -15.39
C ALA A 244 2.84 5.21 -15.81
N PHE A 245 4.02 5.81 -15.66
CA PHE A 245 4.38 7.15 -16.11
C PHE A 245 5.92 7.26 -16.19
N GLU A 246 6.40 8.20 -16.97
CA GLU A 246 7.84 8.44 -17.06
C GLU A 246 8.39 9.06 -15.77
N VAL A 247 9.30 8.36 -15.11
CA VAL A 247 9.96 8.83 -13.88
C VAL A 247 11.22 9.61 -14.25
N ASN A 248 11.28 10.89 -13.90
CA ASN A 248 12.51 11.68 -13.99
C ASN A 248 13.45 11.34 -12.82
N TRP A 249 14.32 10.35 -13.03
CA TRP A 249 15.27 9.84 -12.04
C TRP A 249 16.28 10.88 -11.57
N ILE A 250 16.65 11.86 -12.42
CA ILE A 250 17.60 12.94 -12.08
C ILE A 250 16.96 13.88 -11.06
N LYS A 251 15.70 14.29 -11.30
CA LYS A 251 14.94 15.15 -10.37
C LYS A 251 14.71 14.43 -9.03
N LYS A 252 14.39 13.14 -9.07
CA LYS A 252 14.13 12.30 -7.88
C LYS A 252 15.40 12.09 -7.05
N GLY A 253 16.54 11.77 -7.68
CA GLY A 253 17.84 11.63 -7.00
C GLY A 253 18.35 12.95 -6.43
N GLY A 254 18.23 14.06 -7.14
CA GLY A 254 18.59 15.39 -6.67
C GLY A 254 17.75 15.84 -5.46
N ALA A 255 16.44 15.56 -5.44
CA ALA A 255 15.57 15.85 -4.31
C ALA A 255 15.96 15.03 -3.06
N PHE A 256 16.29 13.75 -3.24
CA PHE A 256 16.76 12.87 -2.17
C PHE A 256 18.05 13.39 -1.53
N LEU A 257 19.05 13.76 -2.34
CA LEU A 257 20.31 14.32 -1.84
C LEU A 257 20.10 15.66 -1.12
N LYS A 258 19.23 16.53 -1.65
CA LYS A 258 18.90 17.82 -0.99
C LYS A 258 18.20 17.61 0.35
N ALA A 259 17.26 16.68 0.45
CA ALA A 259 16.58 16.39 1.72
C ALA A 259 17.58 15.93 2.78
N ARG A 260 18.51 15.05 2.41
CA ARG A 260 19.51 14.50 3.31
C ARG A 260 20.58 15.53 3.76
N PHE A 261 21.22 16.21 2.79
CA PHE A 261 22.38 17.04 3.09
C PHE A 261 22.03 18.47 3.50
N LEU A 262 20.88 19.00 3.04
CA LEU A 262 20.46 20.38 3.33
C LEU A 262 19.31 20.46 4.33
N LYS A 263 18.87 19.31 4.92
CA LYS A 263 17.70 19.21 5.82
C LYS A 263 16.45 19.92 5.28
N LYS A 264 16.32 20.01 3.94
CA LYS A 264 15.14 20.56 3.28
C LYS A 264 14.14 19.44 3.04
N LYS A 265 13.04 19.43 3.79
CA LYS A 265 11.94 18.47 3.62
C LYS A 265 11.38 18.50 2.19
N TYR A 266 10.89 17.35 1.73
CA TYR A 266 10.17 17.27 0.45
C TYR A 266 8.92 18.15 0.50
N LYS A 267 8.62 18.81 -0.63
CA LYS A 267 7.39 19.60 -0.80
C LYS A 267 6.33 18.87 -1.63
N GLU A 268 6.72 17.82 -2.34
CA GLU A 268 5.86 17.08 -3.28
C GLU A 268 6.19 15.58 -3.26
N SER A 269 5.18 14.73 -3.55
CA SER A 269 5.37 13.30 -3.83
C SER A 269 5.83 13.10 -5.27
N PHE A 270 6.86 12.31 -5.48
CA PHE A 270 7.40 11.95 -6.81
C PHE A 270 6.95 10.56 -7.22
#